data_c484aceeae16ce5a29820298b7e88fa6
#
_entry.id   c484aceeae16ce5a29820298b7e88fa6
#
_cell.length_a   1.000
_cell.length_b   1.000
_cell.length_c   1.000
_cell.angle_alpha   90.00
_cell.angle_beta   90.00
_cell.angle_gamma   90.00
#
_symmetry.space_group_name_H-M   'P 1'
#
loop_
_entity.id
_entity.type
_entity.pdbx_description
1 polymer ?
#
loop_
_entity_poly.entity_id
_entity_poly.type
_entity_poly.pdbx_seq_one_letter_code
_entity_poly.pdbx_strand_id
1 'polypeptide(L)'
;MATVDEVMDLLGTRLDEADLDALAQRVHLSRFHLHRLLTAALGEPPGALRRRLLLERAAHRLVTTDETVVDLSVAAGYDSPDGFTRAFSRAFGMPPSDYRRTGRVRHRIPAPSGIHFHPPGGLALPALVRSDPMDTLVRMLDHHLDTTAAVLARLDRVPDALDRPITLSVEGIDEAPTLRSTCDRLVRQLEQWVVALEGGTSIPAGDATPAGLRRRLEAVAPRFREQVVAQVVAGNAESTFLDLTCDPPQTFTLGGVLAHVLTFAAVRRTIAIGALETAGVGDLGSGDPMAYVGGAGPDASTVHRRFDEP
;
A
#
# COMPACT_ATOMS: atom_id res chain seq x y z
N MET A 1 -21.29 13.03 14.58
CA MET A 1 -20.24 12.87 15.62
C MET A 1 -18.94 12.78 14.85
N ALA A 2 -18.03 13.72 15.02
CA ALA A 2 -16.71 13.64 14.40
C ALA A 2 -16.03 12.36 14.90
N THR A 3 -15.56 11.55 13.96
CA THR A 3 -14.83 10.32 14.27
C THR A 3 -13.39 10.68 14.69
N VAL A 4 -12.74 9.79 15.45
CA VAL A 4 -11.32 9.93 15.79
C VAL A 4 -10.48 10.09 14.52
N ASP A 5 -10.90 9.45 13.42
CA ASP A 5 -10.25 9.53 12.11
C ASP A 5 -10.28 10.94 11.50
N GLU A 6 -11.40 11.68 11.61
CA GLU A 6 -11.48 13.08 11.14
C GLU A 6 -10.57 14.02 11.95
N VAL A 7 -10.42 13.75 13.25
CA VAL A 7 -9.50 14.50 14.12
C VAL A 7 -8.04 14.15 13.78
N MET A 8 -7.76 12.89 13.46
CA MET A 8 -6.42 12.44 13.10
C MET A 8 -5.99 12.98 11.74
N ASP A 9 -6.91 13.05 10.78
CA ASP A 9 -6.66 13.63 9.46
C ASP A 9 -6.33 15.13 9.55
N LEU A 10 -7.01 15.84 10.43
CA LEU A 10 -6.74 17.26 10.73
C LEU A 10 -5.39 17.50 11.42
N LEU A 11 -4.98 16.60 12.32
CA LEU A 11 -3.67 16.66 12.98
C LEU A 11 -2.54 16.28 12.00
N GLY A 12 -2.81 15.40 11.04
CA GLY A 12 -1.83 14.93 10.07
C GLY A 12 -1.51 15.94 8.97
N THR A 13 -2.51 16.69 8.53
CA THR A 13 -2.36 17.62 7.40
C THR A 13 -1.73 18.97 7.78
N ARG A 14 -1.80 19.39 9.06
CA ARG A 14 -1.33 20.71 9.51
C ARG A 14 -0.78 20.71 10.93
N LEU A 15 0.30 19.98 11.17
CA LEU A 15 1.01 19.99 12.46
C LEU A 15 1.38 21.39 12.95
N ASP A 16 1.60 22.33 12.03
CA ASP A 16 2.02 23.69 12.33
C ASP A 16 0.83 24.61 12.70
N GLU A 17 -0.39 24.28 12.27
CA GLU A 17 -1.58 25.14 12.42
C GLU A 17 -2.69 24.52 13.29
N ALA A 18 -2.42 23.43 14.02
CA ALA A 18 -3.45 22.76 14.82
C ALA A 18 -3.89 23.64 16.00
N ASP A 19 -4.85 24.53 15.75
CA ASP A 19 -5.60 25.26 16.76
C ASP A 19 -6.75 24.39 17.28
N LEU A 20 -6.66 23.97 18.53
CA LEU A 20 -7.72 23.19 19.19
C LEU A 20 -9.07 23.93 19.23
N ASP A 21 -9.07 25.24 19.19
CA ASP A 21 -10.32 26.03 19.19
C ASP A 21 -11.00 25.96 17.84
N ALA A 22 -10.23 26.09 16.74
CA ALA A 22 -10.76 25.90 15.39
C ALA A 22 -11.25 24.46 15.17
N LEU A 23 -10.53 23.46 15.69
CA LEU A 23 -10.95 22.07 15.62
C LEU A 23 -12.25 21.84 16.41
N ALA A 24 -12.34 22.36 17.63
CA ALA A 24 -13.54 22.24 18.46
C ALA A 24 -14.78 22.86 17.79
N GLN A 25 -14.62 24.01 17.14
CA GLN A 25 -15.70 24.66 16.37
C GLN A 25 -16.18 23.77 15.19
N ARG A 26 -15.26 23.17 14.45
CA ARG A 26 -15.59 22.31 13.30
C ARG A 26 -16.37 21.05 13.68
N VAL A 27 -16.04 20.48 14.85
CA VAL A 27 -16.71 19.27 15.36
C VAL A 27 -17.87 19.59 16.32
N HIS A 28 -18.27 20.87 16.43
CA HIS A 28 -19.35 21.34 17.29
C HIS A 28 -19.21 20.92 18.77
N LEU A 29 -17.99 20.88 19.28
CA LEU A 29 -17.69 20.59 20.68
C LEU A 29 -17.09 21.82 21.39
N SER A 30 -17.23 21.87 22.71
CA SER A 30 -16.42 22.80 23.49
C SER A 30 -14.96 22.34 23.52
N ARG A 31 -14.01 23.30 23.58
CA ARG A 31 -12.57 23.01 23.70
C ARG A 31 -12.26 22.04 24.84
N PHE A 32 -12.93 22.20 25.98
CA PHE A 32 -12.71 21.33 27.14
C PHE A 32 -13.21 19.90 26.89
N HIS A 33 -14.33 19.76 26.21
CA HIS A 33 -14.86 18.44 25.88
C HIS A 33 -13.97 17.72 24.86
N LEU A 34 -13.57 18.42 23.80
CA LEU A 34 -12.62 17.91 22.82
C LEU A 34 -11.29 17.49 23.45
N HIS A 35 -10.73 18.36 24.33
CA HIS A 35 -9.48 18.05 25.03
C HIS A 35 -9.58 16.76 25.86
N ARG A 36 -10.69 16.57 26.61
CA ARG A 36 -10.90 15.34 27.40
C ARG A 36 -11.05 14.10 26.52
N LEU A 37 -11.83 14.19 25.43
CA LEU A 37 -12.01 13.10 24.49
C LEU A 37 -10.68 12.68 23.85
N LEU A 38 -9.91 13.66 23.37
CA LEU A 38 -8.60 13.40 22.78
C LEU A 38 -7.61 12.80 23.79
N THR A 39 -7.58 13.36 25.01
CA THR A 39 -6.69 12.84 26.05
C THR A 39 -7.05 11.38 26.41
N ALA A 40 -8.33 11.06 26.49
CA ALA A 40 -8.77 9.70 26.76
C ALA A 40 -8.46 8.73 25.60
N ALA A 41 -8.65 9.18 24.36
CA ALA A 41 -8.39 8.35 23.16
C ALA A 41 -6.89 8.15 22.91
N LEU A 42 -6.07 9.16 23.14
CA LEU A 42 -4.64 9.17 22.81
C LEU A 42 -3.73 8.77 24.00
N GLY A 43 -4.27 8.74 25.22
CA GLY A 43 -3.48 8.52 26.43
C GLY A 43 -2.53 9.67 26.77
N GLU A 44 -2.57 10.79 26.01
CA GLU A 44 -1.76 11.98 26.22
C GLU A 44 -2.54 13.25 25.82
N PRO A 45 -2.31 14.41 26.49
CA PRO A 45 -2.95 15.66 26.11
C PRO A 45 -2.56 16.08 24.67
N PRO A 46 -3.48 16.68 23.89
CA PRO A 46 -3.21 17.10 22.51
C PRO A 46 -1.99 18.03 22.37
N GLY A 47 -1.78 18.94 23.31
CA GLY A 47 -0.59 19.81 23.30
C GLY A 47 0.71 19.08 23.60
N ALA A 48 0.68 17.93 24.32
CA ALA A 48 1.84 17.09 24.55
C ALA A 48 2.16 16.27 23.28
N LEU A 49 1.13 15.68 22.66
CA LEU A 49 1.24 15.01 21.37
C LEU A 49 1.88 15.94 20.32
N ARG A 50 1.32 17.14 20.14
CA ARG A 50 1.84 18.10 19.17
C ARG A 50 3.32 18.45 19.42
N ARG A 51 3.68 18.81 20.67
CA ARG A 51 5.09 19.10 21.01
C ARG A 51 6.02 17.95 20.73
N ARG A 52 5.59 16.73 21.02
CA ARG A 52 6.37 15.52 20.77
C ARG A 52 6.58 15.28 19.28
N LEU A 53 5.53 15.39 18.47
CA LEU A 53 5.62 15.24 17.01
C LEU A 53 6.53 16.29 16.36
N LEU A 54 6.48 17.54 16.84
CA LEU A 54 7.37 18.60 16.38
C LEU A 54 8.84 18.34 16.76
N LEU A 55 9.11 17.79 17.95
CA LEU A 55 10.46 17.36 18.34
C LEU A 55 10.95 16.17 17.51
N GLU A 56 10.08 15.21 17.20
CA GLU A 56 10.42 14.07 16.31
C GLU A 56 10.75 14.55 14.89
N ARG A 57 9.95 15.51 14.36
CA ARG A 57 10.22 16.15 13.07
C ARG A 57 11.55 16.89 13.08
N ALA A 58 11.82 17.66 14.13
CA ALA A 58 13.09 18.38 14.27
C ALA A 58 14.29 17.41 14.36
N ALA A 59 14.16 16.30 15.09
CA ALA A 59 15.20 15.29 15.18
C ALA A 59 15.50 14.64 13.82
N HIS A 60 14.47 14.38 13.01
CA HIS A 60 14.64 13.89 11.64
C HIS A 60 15.37 14.92 10.77
N ARG A 61 14.90 16.19 10.75
CA ARG A 61 15.49 17.25 9.94
C ARG A 61 16.94 17.58 10.36
N LEU A 62 17.28 17.49 11.65
CA LEU A 62 18.67 17.64 12.14
C LEU A 62 19.66 16.73 11.44
N VAL A 63 19.26 15.52 11.04
CA VAL A 63 20.15 14.50 10.45
C VAL A 63 20.04 14.46 8.93
N THR A 64 18.92 14.94 8.36
CA THR A 64 18.64 14.84 6.93
C THR A 64 18.79 16.16 6.17
N THR A 65 18.95 17.29 6.88
CA THR A 65 19.11 18.61 6.29
C THR A 65 20.23 19.41 6.97
N ASP A 66 20.68 20.48 6.32
CA ASP A 66 21.67 21.42 6.85
C ASP A 66 21.05 22.57 7.65
N GLU A 67 19.75 22.49 7.99
CA GLU A 67 19.05 23.54 8.73
C GLU A 67 19.70 23.79 10.09
N THR A 68 19.74 25.07 10.49
CA THR A 68 20.32 25.44 11.77
C THR A 68 19.46 25.02 12.95
N VAL A 69 20.05 24.86 14.13
CA VAL A 69 19.27 24.58 15.36
C VAL A 69 18.30 25.74 15.66
N VAL A 70 18.65 26.96 15.26
CA VAL A 70 17.76 28.13 15.41
C VAL A 70 16.53 27.98 14.52
N ASP A 71 16.70 27.68 13.25
CA ASP A 71 15.57 27.49 12.31
C ASP A 71 14.65 26.35 12.76
N LEU A 72 15.25 25.23 13.19
CA LEU A 72 14.49 24.10 13.72
C LEU A 72 13.74 24.42 15.01
N SER A 73 14.29 25.30 15.88
CA SER A 73 13.61 25.72 17.08
C SER A 73 12.35 26.54 16.77
N VAL A 74 12.44 27.45 15.79
CA VAL A 74 11.29 28.22 15.29
C VAL A 74 10.27 27.32 14.64
N ALA A 75 10.68 26.41 13.76
CA ALA A 75 9.80 25.44 13.10
C ALA A 75 9.13 24.45 14.08
N ALA A 76 9.72 24.24 15.25
CA ALA A 76 9.16 23.43 16.32
C ALA A 76 8.28 24.26 17.30
N GLY A 77 8.08 25.56 17.03
CA GLY A 77 7.20 26.43 17.80
C GLY A 77 7.78 26.84 19.16
N TYR A 78 9.10 26.96 19.27
CA TYR A 78 9.75 27.47 20.50
C TYR A 78 10.13 28.92 20.37
N ASP A 79 9.86 29.70 21.42
CA ASP A 79 10.18 31.13 21.49
C ASP A 79 11.69 31.40 21.59
N SER A 80 12.48 30.39 21.95
CA SER A 80 13.94 30.52 22.06
C SER A 80 14.66 29.23 21.74
N PRO A 81 15.85 29.30 21.10
CA PRO A 81 16.73 28.13 20.85
C PRO A 81 17.13 27.40 22.13
N ASP A 82 17.27 28.09 23.25
CA ASP A 82 17.58 27.49 24.56
C ASP A 82 16.43 26.65 25.10
N GLY A 83 15.19 27.15 24.94
CA GLY A 83 13.97 26.44 25.30
C GLY A 83 13.85 25.12 24.50
N PHE A 84 14.08 25.22 23.20
CA PHE A 84 14.12 24.05 22.30
C PHE A 84 15.22 23.07 22.71
N THR A 85 16.46 23.56 22.91
CA THR A 85 17.62 22.71 23.27
C THR A 85 17.36 21.92 24.56
N ARG A 86 16.77 22.57 25.59
CA ARG A 86 16.40 21.87 26.84
C ARG A 86 15.31 20.83 26.62
N ALA A 87 14.28 21.13 25.84
CA ALA A 87 13.19 20.20 25.55
C ALA A 87 13.70 19.03 24.72
N PHE A 88 14.49 19.28 23.70
CA PHE A 88 15.13 18.27 22.86
C PHE A 88 16.04 17.34 23.66
N SER A 89 16.93 17.92 24.48
CA SER A 89 17.86 17.13 25.33
C SER A 89 17.11 16.26 26.33
N ARG A 90 15.98 16.72 26.86
CA ARG A 90 15.14 15.90 27.75
C ARG A 90 14.50 14.73 26.99
N ALA A 91 14.09 14.96 25.74
CA ALA A 91 13.40 13.97 24.91
C ALA A 91 14.36 12.89 24.35
N PHE A 92 15.55 13.30 23.90
CA PHE A 92 16.51 12.44 23.21
C PHE A 92 17.78 12.10 23.99
N GLY A 93 17.90 12.63 25.22
CA GLY A 93 19.05 12.36 26.10
C GLY A 93 20.33 13.09 25.72
N MET A 94 20.32 13.95 24.69
CA MET A 94 21.48 14.70 24.24
C MET A 94 21.09 16.01 23.52
N PRO A 95 21.97 17.02 23.46
CA PRO A 95 21.72 18.26 22.74
C PRO A 95 21.51 18.06 21.23
N PRO A 96 20.79 18.98 20.53
CA PRO A 96 20.56 18.89 19.09
C PRO A 96 21.85 18.79 18.25
N SER A 97 22.88 19.56 18.59
CA SER A 97 24.18 19.54 17.90
C SER A 97 24.88 18.18 18.00
N ASP A 98 24.75 17.51 19.14
CA ASP A 98 25.32 16.19 19.37
C ASP A 98 24.51 15.11 18.65
N TYR A 99 23.18 15.26 18.67
CA TYR A 99 22.28 14.37 17.95
C TYR A 99 22.57 14.37 16.43
N ARG A 100 22.77 15.57 15.84
CA ARG A 100 23.18 15.71 14.42
C ARG A 100 24.44 14.89 14.10
N ARG A 101 25.46 14.94 14.96
CA ARG A 101 26.71 14.22 14.77
C ARG A 101 26.57 12.70 14.82
N THR A 102 25.52 12.18 15.46
CA THR A 102 25.31 10.73 15.53
C THR A 102 24.88 10.11 14.20
N GLY A 103 24.30 10.89 13.27
CA GLY A 103 23.72 10.41 12.01
C GLY A 103 22.53 9.43 12.22
N ARG A 104 22.03 9.29 13.45
CA ARG A 104 20.98 8.33 13.79
C ARG A 104 19.62 8.84 13.34
N VAL A 105 18.94 8.09 12.47
CA VAL A 105 17.57 8.40 12.00
C VAL A 105 16.49 7.96 13.02
N ARG A 106 16.86 7.67 14.27
CA ARG A 106 15.92 7.26 15.31
C ARG A 106 15.27 8.49 15.96
N HIS A 107 14.21 9.00 15.33
CA HIS A 107 13.52 10.22 15.76
C HIS A 107 12.27 9.98 16.63
N ARG A 108 11.86 8.72 16.88
CA ARG A 108 10.65 8.42 17.65
C ARG A 108 10.89 8.52 19.15
N ILE A 109 9.99 9.24 19.84
CA ILE A 109 9.93 9.35 21.30
C ILE A 109 8.81 8.40 21.79
N PRO A 110 9.07 7.50 22.78
CA PRO A 110 8.02 6.64 23.33
C PRO A 110 6.77 7.42 23.72
N ALA A 111 5.60 6.94 23.31
CA ALA A 111 4.34 7.62 23.50
C ALA A 111 3.19 6.64 23.77
N PRO A 112 2.24 6.97 24.68
CA PRO A 112 1.07 6.12 24.94
C PRO A 112 0.19 5.92 23.69
N SER A 113 0.03 6.97 22.88
CA SER A 113 -0.78 6.92 21.65
C SER A 113 -0.18 6.04 20.55
N GLY A 114 1.13 5.78 20.57
CA GLY A 114 1.83 5.11 19.46
C GLY A 114 1.87 5.92 18.15
N ILE A 115 1.37 7.17 18.17
CA ILE A 115 1.39 8.08 17.02
C ILE A 115 2.74 8.75 16.94
N HIS A 116 3.40 8.71 15.80
CA HIS A 116 4.71 9.29 15.59
C HIS A 116 4.78 10.12 14.31
N PHE A 117 5.73 11.04 14.25
CA PHE A 117 6.06 11.71 13.01
C PHE A 117 6.56 10.69 11.97
N HIS A 118 6.06 10.81 10.73
CA HIS A 118 6.50 10.03 9.58
C HIS A 118 7.02 10.97 8.49
N PRO A 119 8.32 10.86 8.09
CA PRO A 119 8.85 11.67 7.00
C PRO A 119 8.11 11.45 5.66
N PRO A 120 8.01 12.47 4.80
CA PRO A 120 8.53 13.83 4.98
C PRO A 120 7.65 14.76 5.81
N GLY A 121 6.37 14.46 6.03
CA GLY A 121 5.44 15.35 6.74
C GLY A 121 4.16 14.68 7.24
N GLY A 122 4.14 13.33 7.30
CA GLY A 122 2.97 12.55 7.73
C GLY A 122 2.99 12.13 9.19
N LEU A 123 2.03 11.28 9.56
CA LEU A 123 1.95 10.60 10.85
C LEU A 123 2.00 9.08 10.67
N ALA A 124 2.81 8.42 11.48
CA ALA A 124 2.71 6.99 11.68
C ALA A 124 1.68 6.74 12.78
N LEU A 125 0.59 6.08 12.42
CA LEU A 125 -0.46 5.69 13.36
C LEU A 125 -0.17 4.28 13.91
N PRO A 126 -0.55 3.98 15.18
CA PRO A 126 -0.50 2.62 15.66
C PRO A 126 -1.48 1.77 14.85
N ALA A 127 -1.12 0.54 14.58
CA ALA A 127 -2.05 -0.40 13.98
C ALA A 127 -3.25 -0.60 14.94
N LEU A 128 -4.44 -0.26 14.48
CA LEU A 128 -5.69 -0.43 15.25
C LEU A 128 -6.01 -1.91 15.51
N VAL A 129 -5.49 -2.78 14.64
CA VAL A 129 -5.55 -4.24 14.79
C VAL A 129 -4.16 -4.78 14.47
N ARG A 130 -3.69 -5.77 15.23
CA ARG A 130 -2.50 -6.54 14.84
C ARG A 130 -2.85 -7.30 13.57
N SER A 131 -2.31 -6.84 12.43
CA SER A 131 -2.40 -7.60 11.18
C SER A 131 -1.49 -8.82 11.29
N ASP A 132 -2.04 -9.99 10.99
CA ASP A 132 -1.23 -11.16 10.71
C ASP A 132 -0.46 -10.90 9.39
N PRO A 133 0.80 -11.35 9.24
CA PRO A 133 1.48 -11.36 7.94
C PRO A 133 0.62 -11.99 6.83
N MET A 134 -0.24 -12.93 7.18
CA MET A 134 -1.23 -13.55 6.30
C MET A 134 -2.23 -12.52 5.73
N ASP A 135 -2.64 -11.51 6.51
CA ASP A 135 -3.55 -10.47 6.01
C ASP A 135 -2.97 -9.71 4.82
N THR A 136 -1.65 -9.51 4.79
CA THR A 136 -0.98 -8.86 3.66
C THR A 136 -1.03 -9.74 2.41
N LEU A 137 -0.75 -11.04 2.54
CA LEU A 137 -0.84 -11.98 1.42
C LEU A 137 -2.27 -12.06 0.87
N VAL A 138 -3.27 -12.18 1.77
CA VAL A 138 -4.68 -12.23 1.39
C VAL A 138 -5.08 -10.97 0.61
N ARG A 139 -4.69 -9.78 1.09
CA ARG A 139 -4.94 -8.52 0.37
C ARG A 139 -4.27 -8.46 -1.00
N MET A 140 -3.04 -8.98 -1.14
CA MET A 140 -2.36 -9.05 -2.43
C MET A 140 -3.07 -10.01 -3.39
N LEU A 141 -3.56 -11.16 -2.89
CA LEU A 141 -4.37 -12.10 -3.66
C LEU A 141 -5.69 -11.46 -4.11
N ASP A 142 -6.43 -10.86 -3.18
CA ASP A 142 -7.71 -10.23 -3.47
C ASP A 142 -7.53 -9.09 -4.48
N HIS A 143 -6.53 -8.22 -4.30
CA HIS A 143 -6.19 -7.19 -5.28
C HIS A 143 -5.87 -7.78 -6.67
N HIS A 144 -5.11 -8.88 -6.72
CA HIS A 144 -4.80 -9.54 -8.00
C HIS A 144 -6.07 -10.05 -8.70
N LEU A 145 -6.94 -10.74 -7.97
CA LEU A 145 -8.16 -11.33 -8.52
C LEU A 145 -9.17 -10.26 -8.94
N ASP A 146 -9.42 -9.27 -8.09
CA ASP A 146 -10.38 -8.19 -8.34
C ASP A 146 -9.94 -7.30 -9.50
N THR A 147 -8.65 -6.93 -9.57
CA THR A 147 -8.14 -6.15 -10.70
C THR A 147 -8.21 -6.94 -12.00
N THR A 148 -7.93 -8.25 -11.96
CA THR A 148 -8.09 -9.13 -13.13
C THR A 148 -9.56 -9.17 -13.55
N ALA A 149 -10.51 -9.33 -12.63
CA ALA A 149 -11.94 -9.32 -12.93
C ALA A 149 -12.38 -7.98 -13.53
N ALA A 150 -11.89 -6.85 -12.99
CA ALA A 150 -12.18 -5.52 -13.50
C ALA A 150 -11.67 -5.31 -14.93
N VAL A 151 -10.49 -5.82 -15.28
CA VAL A 151 -9.97 -5.82 -16.66
C VAL A 151 -10.89 -6.64 -17.57
N LEU A 152 -11.24 -7.88 -17.18
CA LEU A 152 -12.09 -8.76 -18.00
C LEU A 152 -13.50 -8.20 -18.21
N ALA A 153 -14.05 -7.47 -17.24
CA ALA A 153 -15.36 -6.82 -17.37
C ALA A 153 -15.40 -5.73 -18.44
N ARG A 154 -14.25 -5.19 -18.85
CA ARG A 154 -14.15 -4.11 -19.83
C ARG A 154 -13.87 -4.58 -21.26
N LEU A 155 -13.56 -5.86 -21.46
CA LEU A 155 -13.22 -6.40 -22.79
C LEU A 155 -14.33 -6.25 -23.83
N ASP A 156 -15.60 -6.32 -23.41
CA ASP A 156 -16.74 -6.15 -24.33
C ASP A 156 -16.85 -4.70 -24.85
N ARG A 157 -16.18 -3.73 -24.23
CA ARG A 157 -16.16 -2.33 -24.67
C ARG A 157 -15.18 -2.06 -25.79
N VAL A 158 -14.25 -3.00 -26.07
CA VAL A 158 -13.16 -2.84 -27.05
C VAL A 158 -13.03 -4.03 -28.00
N PRO A 159 -14.12 -4.51 -28.64
CA PRO A 159 -14.09 -5.75 -29.42
C PRO A 159 -13.05 -5.69 -30.55
N ASP A 160 -12.87 -4.53 -31.19
CA ASP A 160 -11.93 -4.35 -32.30
C ASP A 160 -10.46 -4.26 -31.87
N ALA A 161 -10.18 -4.11 -30.56
CA ALA A 161 -8.83 -4.02 -30.03
C ALA A 161 -8.32 -5.34 -29.43
N LEU A 162 -9.20 -6.34 -29.24
CA LEU A 162 -8.87 -7.59 -28.55
C LEU A 162 -7.69 -8.35 -29.15
N ASP A 163 -7.58 -8.35 -30.47
CA ASP A 163 -6.57 -9.12 -31.19
C ASP A 163 -5.50 -8.24 -31.85
N ARG A 164 -5.48 -6.93 -31.53
CA ARG A 164 -4.42 -6.04 -32.00
C ARG A 164 -3.12 -6.36 -31.28
N PRO A 165 -1.97 -6.44 -31.99
CA PRO A 165 -0.67 -6.61 -31.38
C PRO A 165 -0.36 -5.50 -30.41
N ILE A 166 0.15 -5.85 -29.22
CA ILE A 166 0.66 -4.90 -28.22
C ILE A 166 2.18 -4.89 -28.33
N THR A 167 2.75 -3.70 -28.56
CA THR A 167 4.20 -3.53 -28.57
C THR A 167 4.69 -3.40 -27.13
N LEU A 168 5.54 -4.32 -26.71
CA LEU A 168 6.20 -4.29 -25.40
C LEU A 168 7.59 -3.65 -25.53
N SER A 169 7.94 -2.84 -24.53
CA SER A 169 9.29 -2.24 -24.40
C SER A 169 10.30 -3.20 -23.78
N VAL A 170 9.85 -4.32 -23.24
CA VAL A 170 10.66 -5.35 -22.59
C VAL A 170 10.41 -6.69 -23.27
N GLU A 171 11.47 -7.30 -23.80
CA GLU A 171 11.43 -8.64 -24.39
C GLU A 171 11.28 -9.74 -23.31
N GLY A 172 10.71 -10.87 -23.69
CA GLY A 172 10.62 -12.05 -22.82
C GLY A 172 9.47 -12.10 -21.85
N ILE A 173 8.59 -11.07 -21.82
CA ILE A 173 7.39 -11.11 -20.98
C ILE A 173 6.35 -12.04 -21.60
N ASP A 174 5.99 -11.78 -22.84
CA ASP A 174 5.05 -12.56 -23.62
C ASP A 174 5.39 -12.44 -25.13
N GLU A 175 5.20 -13.52 -25.87
CA GLU A 175 5.45 -13.57 -27.31
C GLU A 175 4.23 -13.03 -28.06
N ALA A 176 4.43 -11.98 -28.87
CA ALA A 176 3.38 -11.32 -29.68
C ALA A 176 2.04 -11.11 -28.92
N PRO A 177 2.05 -10.39 -27.78
CA PRO A 177 0.86 -10.28 -26.96
C PRO A 177 -0.24 -9.45 -27.63
N THR A 178 -1.48 -9.87 -27.40
CA THR A 178 -2.70 -9.09 -27.67
C THR A 178 -3.46 -8.93 -26.36
N LEU A 179 -4.46 -8.06 -26.32
CA LEU A 179 -5.29 -7.92 -25.11
C LEU A 179 -5.96 -9.24 -24.74
N ARG A 180 -6.49 -9.97 -25.74
CA ARG A 180 -7.08 -11.30 -25.55
C ARG A 180 -6.08 -12.31 -24.97
N SER A 181 -4.92 -12.45 -25.60
CA SER A 181 -3.91 -13.43 -25.16
C SER A 181 -3.34 -13.11 -23.79
N THR A 182 -3.16 -11.83 -23.47
CA THR A 182 -2.70 -11.37 -22.14
C THR A 182 -3.73 -11.70 -21.05
N CYS A 183 -5.02 -11.46 -21.33
CA CYS A 183 -6.09 -11.82 -20.40
C CYS A 183 -6.25 -13.35 -20.26
N ASP A 184 -6.12 -14.09 -21.34
CA ASP A 184 -6.14 -15.57 -21.27
C ASP A 184 -5.00 -16.10 -20.41
N ARG A 185 -3.79 -15.57 -20.55
CA ARG A 185 -2.64 -15.97 -19.73
C ARG A 185 -2.84 -15.64 -18.24
N LEU A 186 -3.49 -14.53 -17.90
CA LEU A 186 -3.83 -14.21 -16.51
C LEU A 186 -4.75 -15.27 -15.90
N VAL A 187 -5.79 -15.68 -16.61
CA VAL A 187 -6.74 -16.69 -16.13
C VAL A 187 -6.11 -18.09 -16.14
N ARG A 188 -5.43 -18.43 -17.23
CA ARG A 188 -4.78 -19.73 -17.41
C ARG A 188 -3.72 -20.00 -16.35
N GLN A 189 -2.98 -18.99 -15.92
CA GLN A 189 -1.98 -19.14 -14.85
C GLN A 189 -2.64 -19.60 -13.54
N LEU A 190 -3.80 -19.04 -13.18
CA LEU A 190 -4.54 -19.48 -11.99
C LEU A 190 -5.04 -20.92 -12.14
N GLU A 191 -5.59 -21.28 -13.31
CA GLU A 191 -6.05 -22.65 -13.61
C GLU A 191 -4.91 -23.66 -13.51
N GLN A 192 -3.73 -23.34 -14.05
CA GLN A 192 -2.54 -24.20 -13.96
C GLN A 192 -2.13 -24.45 -12.51
N TRP A 193 -2.10 -23.40 -11.68
CA TRP A 193 -1.70 -23.54 -10.29
C TRP A 193 -2.74 -24.28 -9.45
N VAL A 194 -4.03 -24.09 -9.69
CA VAL A 194 -5.07 -24.88 -9.03
C VAL A 194 -4.91 -26.35 -9.36
N VAL A 195 -4.76 -26.68 -10.65
CA VAL A 195 -4.56 -28.08 -11.09
C VAL A 195 -3.26 -28.67 -10.52
N ALA A 196 -2.16 -27.91 -10.49
CA ALA A 196 -0.89 -28.35 -9.91
C ALA A 196 -0.99 -28.64 -8.41
N LEU A 197 -1.68 -27.77 -7.66
CA LEU A 197 -1.91 -27.94 -6.22
C LEU A 197 -2.84 -29.13 -5.91
N GLU A 198 -3.70 -29.51 -6.85
CA GLU A 198 -4.57 -30.70 -6.79
C GLU A 198 -3.90 -31.98 -7.32
N GLY A 199 -2.63 -31.91 -7.71
CA GLY A 199 -1.87 -33.05 -8.23
C GLY A 199 -2.15 -33.41 -9.71
N GLY A 200 -2.80 -32.49 -10.44
CA GLY A 200 -3.01 -32.63 -11.88
C GLY A 200 -1.82 -32.14 -12.70
N THR A 201 -1.76 -32.53 -13.98
CA THR A 201 -0.61 -32.26 -14.86
C THR A 201 -0.94 -31.36 -16.06
N SER A 202 -2.20 -31.17 -16.39
CA SER A 202 -2.59 -30.47 -17.62
C SER A 202 -3.95 -29.79 -17.48
N ILE A 203 -4.07 -28.64 -18.14
CA ILE A 203 -5.35 -27.96 -18.33
C ILE A 203 -5.68 -27.93 -19.82
N PRO A 204 -6.95 -28.15 -20.19
CA PRO A 204 -7.38 -28.03 -21.59
C PRO A 204 -7.31 -26.56 -22.05
N ALA A 205 -7.31 -26.36 -23.37
CA ALA A 205 -7.48 -25.04 -23.94
C ALA A 205 -8.85 -24.47 -23.52
N GLY A 206 -8.84 -23.25 -22.97
CA GLY A 206 -10.06 -22.59 -22.49
C GLY A 206 -10.68 -21.68 -23.54
N ASP A 207 -11.95 -21.32 -23.32
CA ASP A 207 -12.64 -20.29 -24.10
C ASP A 207 -12.03 -18.91 -23.78
N ALA A 208 -11.34 -18.30 -24.76
CA ALA A 208 -10.70 -16.99 -24.66
C ALA A 208 -11.60 -15.83 -25.14
N THR A 209 -12.90 -16.06 -25.35
CA THR A 209 -13.85 -14.96 -25.55
C THR A 209 -13.99 -14.15 -24.24
N PRO A 210 -14.37 -12.86 -24.30
CA PRO A 210 -14.59 -12.06 -23.09
C PRO A 210 -15.53 -12.75 -22.07
N ALA A 211 -16.62 -13.34 -22.54
CA ALA A 211 -17.55 -14.10 -21.70
C ALA A 211 -16.93 -15.38 -21.15
N GLY A 212 -16.13 -16.10 -21.97
CA GLY A 212 -15.41 -17.29 -21.55
C GLY A 212 -14.38 -17.01 -20.48
N LEU A 213 -13.57 -15.96 -20.65
CA LEU A 213 -12.57 -15.53 -19.68
C LEU A 213 -13.20 -15.18 -18.32
N ARG A 214 -14.32 -14.45 -18.32
CA ARG A 214 -15.03 -14.14 -17.07
C ARG A 214 -15.53 -15.38 -16.35
N ARG A 215 -16.22 -16.30 -17.08
CA ARG A 215 -16.69 -17.57 -16.49
C ARG A 215 -15.55 -18.41 -15.92
N ARG A 216 -14.41 -18.48 -16.62
CA ARG A 216 -13.22 -19.22 -16.16
C ARG A 216 -12.64 -18.58 -14.91
N LEU A 217 -12.52 -17.25 -14.87
CA LEU A 217 -12.05 -16.55 -13.67
C LEU A 217 -12.99 -16.75 -12.48
N GLU A 218 -14.29 -16.60 -12.67
CA GLU A 218 -15.31 -16.85 -11.63
C GLU A 218 -15.21 -18.26 -11.03
N ALA A 219 -14.89 -19.25 -11.87
CA ALA A 219 -14.72 -20.62 -11.42
C ALA A 219 -13.41 -20.88 -10.69
N VAL A 220 -12.30 -20.25 -11.15
CA VAL A 220 -10.95 -20.57 -10.64
C VAL A 220 -10.53 -19.69 -9.49
N ALA A 221 -10.93 -18.42 -9.46
CA ALA A 221 -10.44 -17.45 -8.47
C ALA A 221 -10.70 -17.86 -7.01
N PRO A 222 -11.91 -18.28 -6.61
CA PRO A 222 -12.16 -18.70 -5.22
C PRO A 222 -11.34 -19.95 -4.86
N ARG A 223 -11.19 -20.90 -5.76
CA ARG A 223 -10.39 -22.11 -5.53
C ARG A 223 -8.91 -21.79 -5.35
N PHE A 224 -8.36 -20.96 -6.24
CA PHE A 224 -6.97 -20.51 -6.13
C PHE A 224 -6.71 -19.79 -4.79
N ARG A 225 -7.59 -18.86 -4.42
CA ARG A 225 -7.48 -18.13 -3.15
C ARG A 225 -7.52 -19.08 -1.96
N GLU A 226 -8.50 -19.97 -1.89
CA GLU A 226 -8.66 -20.92 -0.81
C GLU A 226 -7.45 -21.84 -0.66
N GLN A 227 -6.96 -22.41 -1.76
CA GLN A 227 -5.81 -23.31 -1.76
C GLN A 227 -4.52 -22.60 -1.34
N VAL A 228 -4.25 -21.40 -1.85
CA VAL A 228 -3.07 -20.62 -1.46
C VAL A 228 -3.10 -20.31 0.03
N VAL A 229 -4.22 -19.80 0.54
CA VAL A 229 -4.36 -19.49 1.96
C VAL A 229 -4.18 -20.76 2.80
N ALA A 230 -4.80 -21.86 2.43
CA ALA A 230 -4.66 -23.12 3.16
C ALA A 230 -3.21 -23.62 3.22
N GLN A 231 -2.47 -23.57 2.11
CA GLN A 231 -1.07 -23.99 2.06
C GLN A 231 -0.16 -23.10 2.92
N VAL A 232 -0.37 -21.79 2.90
CA VAL A 232 0.45 -20.86 3.69
C VAL A 232 0.12 -20.98 5.19
N VAL A 233 -1.16 -21.12 5.57
CA VAL A 233 -1.58 -21.39 6.95
C VAL A 233 -0.99 -22.70 7.47
N ALA A 234 -0.89 -23.73 6.61
CA ALA A 234 -0.25 -25.00 6.96
C ALA A 234 1.29 -24.92 7.08
N GLY A 235 1.89 -23.74 6.82
CA GLY A 235 3.35 -23.56 6.89
C GLY A 235 4.11 -24.12 5.67
N ASN A 236 3.43 -24.40 4.58
CA ASN A 236 4.00 -25.05 3.40
C ASN A 236 4.67 -24.09 2.42
N ALA A 237 4.85 -22.80 2.78
CA ALA A 237 5.46 -21.80 1.89
C ALA A 237 6.88 -22.20 1.39
N GLU A 238 7.66 -22.88 2.24
CA GLU A 238 8.99 -23.37 1.92
C GLU A 238 9.00 -24.80 1.35
N SER A 239 7.83 -25.41 1.16
CA SER A 239 7.74 -26.72 0.51
C SER A 239 8.22 -26.61 -0.92
N THR A 240 9.13 -27.50 -1.30
CA THR A 240 9.74 -27.54 -2.65
C THR A 240 9.06 -28.58 -3.52
N PHE A 241 8.96 -28.28 -4.80
CA PHE A 241 8.56 -29.23 -5.82
C PHE A 241 9.46 -29.09 -7.06
N LEU A 242 9.58 -30.17 -7.81
CA LEU A 242 10.35 -30.24 -9.04
C LEU A 242 9.40 -30.04 -10.22
N ASP A 243 9.61 -28.97 -10.98
CA ASP A 243 8.90 -28.78 -12.25
C ASP A 243 9.65 -29.49 -13.40
N LEU A 244 9.08 -30.56 -13.90
CA LEU A 244 9.60 -31.33 -15.00
C LEU A 244 9.23 -30.73 -16.38
N THR A 245 8.43 -29.68 -16.42
CA THR A 245 8.08 -29.00 -17.68
C THR A 245 9.13 -27.99 -18.10
N CYS A 246 10.04 -27.61 -17.19
CA CYS A 246 11.20 -26.78 -17.47
C CYS A 246 12.32 -27.63 -18.12
N ASP A 247 13.08 -27.03 -19.03
CA ASP A 247 14.30 -27.63 -19.62
C ASP A 247 15.51 -26.70 -19.32
N PRO A 248 16.45 -27.11 -18.45
CA PRO A 248 16.41 -28.29 -17.57
C PRO A 248 15.35 -28.21 -16.46
N PRO A 249 14.94 -29.36 -15.86
CA PRO A 249 14.01 -29.40 -14.74
C PRO A 249 14.46 -28.46 -13.58
N GLN A 250 13.54 -27.72 -13.01
CA GLN A 250 13.83 -26.74 -11.98
C GLN A 250 13.05 -27.01 -10.69
N THR A 251 13.67 -26.67 -9.56
CA THR A 251 13.05 -26.79 -8.25
C THR A 251 12.55 -25.41 -7.79
N PHE A 252 11.30 -25.36 -7.36
CA PHE A 252 10.66 -24.16 -6.84
C PHE A 252 10.12 -24.38 -5.43
N THR A 253 10.07 -23.31 -4.64
CA THR A 253 9.27 -23.30 -3.41
C THR A 253 7.88 -22.76 -3.71
N LEU A 254 6.87 -23.16 -2.92
CA LEU A 254 5.52 -22.62 -3.05
C LEU A 254 5.50 -21.09 -2.86
N GLY A 255 6.23 -20.58 -1.87
CA GLY A 255 6.36 -19.13 -1.66
C GLY A 255 6.99 -18.41 -2.85
N GLY A 256 8.02 -19.00 -3.48
CA GLY A 256 8.63 -18.49 -4.70
C GLY A 256 7.66 -18.43 -5.87
N VAL A 257 6.84 -19.48 -6.03
CA VAL A 257 5.78 -19.51 -7.04
C VAL A 257 4.73 -18.45 -6.80
N LEU A 258 4.27 -18.29 -5.55
CA LEU A 258 3.29 -17.24 -5.22
C LEU A 258 3.84 -15.83 -5.49
N ALA A 259 5.09 -15.58 -5.13
CA ALA A 259 5.77 -14.32 -5.46
C ALA A 259 5.80 -14.10 -6.98
N HIS A 260 6.17 -15.12 -7.76
CA HIS A 260 6.15 -15.07 -9.23
C HIS A 260 4.75 -14.78 -9.77
N VAL A 261 3.73 -15.55 -9.34
CA VAL A 261 2.35 -15.37 -9.81
C VAL A 261 1.87 -13.95 -9.56
N LEU A 262 2.05 -13.41 -8.34
CA LEU A 262 1.55 -12.09 -7.98
C LEU A 262 2.31 -10.96 -8.70
N THR A 263 3.64 -11.06 -8.81
CA THR A 263 4.46 -10.01 -9.42
C THR A 263 4.41 -10.04 -10.94
N PHE A 264 4.51 -11.22 -11.56
CA PHE A 264 4.48 -11.33 -13.01
C PHE A 264 3.08 -11.08 -13.59
N ALA A 265 2.03 -11.49 -12.86
CA ALA A 265 0.67 -11.14 -13.22
C ALA A 265 0.40 -9.61 -13.08
N ALA A 266 1.09 -8.90 -12.17
CA ALA A 266 1.01 -7.44 -12.09
C ALA A 266 1.49 -6.79 -13.39
N VAL A 267 2.60 -7.26 -13.96
CA VAL A 267 3.09 -6.79 -15.28
C VAL A 267 2.03 -7.00 -16.36
N ARG A 268 1.44 -8.20 -16.44
CA ARG A 268 0.38 -8.50 -17.42
C ARG A 268 -0.87 -7.65 -17.23
N ARG A 269 -1.28 -7.40 -15.98
CA ARG A 269 -2.40 -6.49 -15.70
C ARG A 269 -2.11 -5.07 -16.18
N THR A 270 -0.90 -4.56 -15.93
CA THR A 270 -0.47 -3.23 -16.40
C THR A 270 -0.50 -3.15 -17.93
N ILE A 271 -0.04 -4.19 -18.63
CA ILE A 271 -0.12 -4.29 -20.09
C ILE A 271 -1.58 -4.26 -20.57
N ALA A 272 -2.46 -5.04 -19.93
CA ALA A 272 -3.86 -5.11 -20.29
C ALA A 272 -4.59 -3.77 -20.04
N ILE A 273 -4.31 -3.11 -18.91
CA ILE A 273 -4.85 -1.79 -18.57
C ILE A 273 -4.39 -0.75 -19.61
N GLY A 274 -3.11 -0.70 -19.94
CA GLY A 274 -2.58 0.21 -20.96
C GLY A 274 -3.17 -0.03 -22.37
N ALA A 275 -3.44 -1.30 -22.73
CA ALA A 275 -4.11 -1.63 -23.98
C ALA A 275 -5.58 -1.20 -23.98
N LEU A 276 -6.31 -1.34 -22.86
CA LEU A 276 -7.67 -0.82 -22.69
C LEU A 276 -7.69 0.71 -22.78
N GLU A 277 -6.76 1.39 -22.13
CA GLU A 277 -6.63 2.85 -22.16
C GLU A 277 -6.35 3.35 -23.58
N THR A 278 -5.44 2.70 -24.31
CA THR A 278 -5.16 2.97 -25.73
C THR A 278 -6.39 2.77 -26.60
N ALA A 279 -7.27 1.86 -26.25
CA ALA A 279 -8.55 1.62 -26.92
C ALA A 279 -9.70 2.53 -26.44
N GLY A 280 -9.42 3.51 -25.59
CA GLY A 280 -10.39 4.51 -25.10
C GLY A 280 -11.13 4.12 -23.82
N VAL A 281 -10.66 3.10 -23.07
CA VAL A 281 -11.24 2.65 -21.81
C VAL A 281 -10.23 2.90 -20.68
N GLY A 282 -10.26 4.10 -20.09
CA GLY A 282 -9.32 4.57 -19.07
C GLY A 282 -9.90 4.68 -17.65
N ASP A 283 -10.95 3.94 -17.32
CA ASP A 283 -11.66 4.03 -16.04
C ASP A 283 -11.12 3.06 -14.95
N LEU A 284 -10.00 2.37 -15.22
CA LEU A 284 -9.35 1.46 -14.26
C LEU A 284 -8.21 2.11 -13.45
N GLY A 285 -7.79 3.31 -13.83
CA GLY A 285 -6.56 3.89 -13.27
C GLY A 285 -5.33 3.01 -13.55
N SER A 286 -4.30 3.14 -12.74
CA SER A 286 -3.04 2.38 -12.90
C SER A 286 -3.10 0.94 -12.36
N GLY A 287 -4.17 0.55 -11.67
CA GLY A 287 -4.24 -0.72 -10.95
C GLY A 287 -3.36 -0.75 -9.68
N ASP A 288 -3.04 0.42 -9.12
CA ASP A 288 -2.20 0.55 -7.92
C ASP A 288 -2.86 -0.08 -6.69
N PRO A 289 -2.16 -0.97 -5.96
CA PRO A 289 -2.62 -1.53 -4.70
C PRO A 289 -3.00 -0.49 -3.63
N MET A 290 -2.43 0.71 -3.65
CA MET A 290 -2.73 1.76 -2.67
C MET A 290 -4.18 2.24 -2.76
N ALA A 291 -4.74 2.35 -3.96
CA ALA A 291 -6.15 2.67 -4.17
C ALA A 291 -7.06 1.59 -3.57
N TYR A 292 -6.68 0.32 -3.72
CA TYR A 292 -7.40 -0.83 -3.19
C TYR A 292 -7.39 -0.86 -1.65
N VAL A 293 -6.22 -0.62 -1.03
CA VAL A 293 -6.07 -0.58 0.45
C VAL A 293 -6.87 0.57 1.07
N GLY A 294 -6.99 1.71 0.37
CA GLY A 294 -7.78 2.86 0.80
C GLY A 294 -9.31 2.63 0.77
N GLY A 295 -9.78 1.43 0.43
CA GLY A 295 -11.21 1.12 0.35
C GLY A 295 -11.93 1.72 -0.87
N ALA A 296 -11.16 2.27 -1.80
CA ALA A 296 -11.68 2.95 -2.99
C ALA A 296 -11.94 2.01 -4.18
N GLY A 297 -11.68 0.72 -4.05
CA GLY A 297 -11.85 -0.27 -5.12
C GLY A 297 -11.08 0.05 -6.42
N PRO A 298 -11.11 -0.82 -7.42
CA PRO A 298 -10.39 -0.60 -8.69
C PRO A 298 -10.92 0.59 -9.53
N ASP A 299 -12.05 1.16 -9.18
CA ASP A 299 -12.67 2.27 -9.91
C ASP A 299 -12.28 3.67 -9.41
N ALA A 300 -11.43 3.78 -8.38
CA ALA A 300 -11.08 5.08 -7.80
C ALA A 300 -9.83 5.69 -8.45
N SER A 301 -10.04 6.47 -9.48
CA SER A 301 -9.00 7.23 -10.21
C SER A 301 -8.39 8.43 -9.46
N THR A 302 -8.63 8.58 -8.15
CA THR A 302 -8.43 9.87 -7.46
C THR A 302 -7.20 9.95 -6.53
N VAL A 303 -6.48 8.86 -6.28
CA VAL A 303 -5.41 8.84 -5.25
C VAL A 303 -4.03 9.29 -5.78
N HIS A 304 -3.79 9.30 -7.08
CA HIS A 304 -2.44 9.49 -7.67
C HIS A 304 -1.90 10.94 -7.76
N ARG A 305 -2.65 11.98 -7.40
CA ARG A 305 -2.18 13.37 -7.64
C ARG A 305 -1.26 13.95 -6.56
N ARG A 306 -0.85 13.22 -5.54
CA ARG A 306 -0.07 13.79 -4.43
C ARG A 306 1.41 13.41 -4.38
N PHE A 307 1.89 12.53 -5.25
CA PHE A 307 3.30 12.07 -5.22
C PHE A 307 4.15 12.56 -6.39
N ASP A 308 3.56 13.21 -7.41
CA ASP A 308 4.23 13.61 -8.64
C ASP A 308 4.49 15.13 -8.78
N GLU A 309 4.37 15.92 -7.70
CA GLU A 309 4.84 17.31 -7.71
C GLU A 309 6.22 17.41 -7.04
N PRO A 310 7.21 18.05 -7.70
CA PRO A 310 8.60 18.16 -7.27
C PRO A 310 8.80 18.98 -5.99
#